data_6f1e4bc930c1139e3ecddb8b347ac6c7
#
_entry.id   6f1e4bc930c1139e3ecddb8b347ac6c7
#
_cell.length_a   1.000
_cell.length_b   1.000
_cell.length_c   1.000
_cell.angle_alpha   90.00
_cell.angle_beta   90.00
_cell.angle_gamma   90.00
#
_symmetry.space_group_name_H-M   'P 1'
#
loop_
_entity.id
_entity.type
_entity.pdbx_description
1 polymer ?
#
loop_
_entity_poly.entity_id
_entity_poly.type
_entity_poly.pdbx_seq_one_letter_code
_entity_poly.pdbx_strand_id
1 'polypeptide(L)'
;MNPQAQSAVTEALHHAIATLGETGLQVAAIHQGEVVVDTFAGIADPATGRPVDANTLFTVWSMSKGVTATVVHRLVERGILAYDEPLARWWPAFGAHGKGNITVRHALSHRAGMKDFK
;
A
#
# COMPACT_ATOMS: atom_id res chain seq x y z
N MET A 1 17.01 4.03 15.45
CA MET A 1 16.96 5.07 14.40
C MET A 1 18.37 5.47 14.00
N ASN A 2 18.62 5.76 12.73
CA ASN A 2 19.89 6.30 12.23
C ASN A 2 19.80 7.84 12.20
N PRO A 3 20.54 8.59 13.05
CA PRO A 3 20.36 10.02 13.16
C PRO A 3 20.62 10.80 11.86
N GLN A 4 21.60 10.35 11.07
CA GLN A 4 21.94 11.00 9.80
C GLN A 4 20.83 10.79 8.74
N ALA A 5 20.32 9.55 8.62
CA ALA A 5 19.20 9.26 7.72
C ALA A 5 17.93 10.00 8.16
N GLN A 6 17.65 10.01 9.48
CA GLN A 6 16.52 10.74 10.06
C GLN A 6 16.56 12.23 9.71
N SER A 7 17.71 12.90 9.91
CA SER A 7 17.87 14.32 9.60
C SER A 7 17.69 14.60 8.12
N ALA A 8 18.37 13.84 7.26
CA ALA A 8 18.30 14.01 5.81
C ALA A 8 16.86 13.86 5.26
N VAL A 9 16.11 12.86 5.75
CA VAL A 9 14.71 12.65 5.33
C VAL A 9 13.83 13.78 5.88
N THR A 10 14.01 14.18 7.13
CA THR A 10 13.23 15.28 7.71
C THR A 10 13.44 16.61 6.93
N GLU A 11 14.68 16.92 6.57
CA GLU A 11 15.00 18.07 5.73
C GLU A 11 14.33 17.98 4.34
N ALA A 12 14.33 16.78 3.73
CA ALA A 12 13.66 16.54 2.45
C ALA A 12 12.14 16.76 2.53
N LEU A 13 11.49 16.36 3.64
CA LEU A 13 10.06 16.62 3.86
C LEU A 13 9.78 18.13 3.95
N HIS A 14 10.57 18.87 4.72
CA HIS A 14 10.41 20.32 4.82
C HIS A 14 10.65 21.01 3.48
N HIS A 15 11.65 20.55 2.72
CA HIS A 15 11.91 21.06 1.38
C HIS A 15 10.71 20.80 0.45
N ALA A 16 10.14 19.59 0.45
CA ALA A 16 8.98 19.26 -0.38
C ALA A 16 7.77 20.13 -0.04
N ILE A 17 7.50 20.38 1.23
CA ILE A 17 6.43 21.30 1.67
C ILE A 17 6.69 22.72 1.17
N ALA A 18 7.92 23.22 1.31
CA ALA A 18 8.26 24.60 0.95
C ALA A 18 8.29 24.85 -0.56
N THR A 19 8.65 23.84 -1.38
CA THR A 19 8.97 24.05 -2.80
C THR A 19 8.07 23.30 -3.78
N LEU A 20 7.47 22.16 -3.36
CA LEU A 20 6.66 21.31 -4.24
C LEU A 20 5.16 21.43 -3.97
N GLY A 21 4.76 22.22 -2.97
CA GLY A 21 3.36 22.44 -2.63
C GLY A 21 2.71 21.27 -1.85
N GLU A 22 3.51 20.39 -1.27
CA GLU A 22 3.00 19.33 -0.40
C GLU A 22 2.41 19.92 0.90
N THR A 23 1.30 19.35 1.36
CA THR A 23 0.63 19.85 2.56
C THR A 23 1.09 19.14 3.83
N GLY A 24 1.14 17.81 3.77
CA GLY A 24 1.53 16.98 4.90
C GLY A 24 2.16 15.67 4.43
N LEU A 25 3.20 15.24 5.10
CA LEU A 25 4.01 14.09 4.73
C LEU A 25 4.37 13.25 5.96
N GLN A 26 4.48 11.94 5.75
CA GLN A 26 4.97 10.99 6.75
C GLN A 26 5.84 9.95 6.07
N VAL A 27 6.99 9.64 6.67
CA VAL A 27 7.92 8.61 6.17
C VAL A 27 8.40 7.74 7.31
N ALA A 28 8.32 6.43 7.13
CA ALA A 28 8.96 5.44 7.97
C ALA A 28 9.80 4.49 7.11
N ALA A 29 10.99 4.14 7.58
CA ALA A 29 11.85 3.15 6.93
C ALA A 29 12.39 2.15 7.94
N ILE A 30 12.37 0.88 7.55
CA ILE A 30 12.89 -0.23 8.34
C ILE A 30 14.03 -0.88 7.55
N HIS A 31 15.17 -1.06 8.20
CA HIS A 31 16.31 -1.78 7.65
C HIS A 31 16.75 -2.88 8.61
N GLN A 32 16.84 -4.12 8.12
CA GLN A 32 17.21 -5.30 8.91
C GLN A 32 16.39 -5.47 10.22
N GLY A 33 15.08 -5.16 10.18
CA GLY A 33 14.18 -5.26 11.32
C GLY A 33 14.18 -4.05 12.26
N GLU A 34 15.09 -3.08 12.07
CA GLU A 34 15.21 -1.88 12.89
C GLU A 34 14.59 -0.65 12.18
N VAL A 35 13.84 0.16 12.94
CA VAL A 35 13.36 1.45 12.43
C VAL A 35 14.55 2.40 12.31
N VAL A 36 14.88 2.78 11.07
CA VAL A 36 16.00 3.70 10.80
C VAL A 36 15.54 5.14 10.58
N VAL A 37 14.32 5.34 10.08
CA VAL A 37 13.64 6.64 9.92
C VAL A 37 12.21 6.51 10.40
N ASP A 38 11.73 7.52 11.12
CA ASP A 38 10.32 7.74 11.44
C ASP A 38 10.12 9.24 11.63
N THR A 39 9.54 9.89 10.63
CA THR A 39 9.43 11.35 10.59
C THR A 39 8.18 11.80 9.84
N PHE A 40 7.72 12.98 10.19
CA PHE A 40 6.54 13.61 9.60
C PHE A 40 6.71 15.13 9.61
N ALA A 41 5.99 15.81 8.70
CA ALA A 41 5.99 17.27 8.62
C ALA A 41 4.71 17.79 7.98
N GLY A 42 4.40 19.07 8.20
CA GLY A 42 3.32 19.80 7.55
C GLY A 42 2.00 19.77 8.29
N ILE A 43 0.92 20.00 7.53
CA ILE A 43 -0.44 20.19 8.03
C ILE A 43 -1.32 19.00 7.63
N ALA A 44 -1.98 18.39 8.60
CA ALA A 44 -2.91 17.28 8.39
C ALA A 44 -4.32 17.75 8.00
N ASP A 45 -4.71 18.94 8.44
CA ASP A 45 -6.00 19.54 8.13
C ASP A 45 -5.84 21.05 7.89
N PRO A 46 -5.84 21.50 6.63
CA PRO A 46 -5.71 22.91 6.29
C PRO A 46 -6.81 23.82 6.85
N ALA A 47 -8.02 23.28 7.06
CA ALA A 47 -9.14 24.08 7.56
C ALA A 47 -8.96 24.49 9.03
N THR A 48 -8.32 23.64 9.82
CA THR A 48 -8.08 23.87 11.25
C THR A 48 -6.62 24.25 11.57
N GLY A 49 -5.70 24.08 10.63
CA GLY A 49 -4.28 24.24 10.85
C GLY A 49 -3.64 23.11 11.67
N ARG A 50 -4.37 21.97 11.85
CA ARG A 50 -3.86 20.83 12.63
C ARG A 50 -2.60 20.27 11.99
N PRO A 51 -1.46 20.18 12.73
CA PRO A 51 -0.23 19.62 12.18
C PRO A 51 -0.33 18.11 11.98
N VAL A 52 0.54 17.58 11.10
CA VAL A 52 0.81 16.15 11.02
C VAL A 52 1.53 15.70 12.29
N ASP A 53 1.13 14.57 12.83
CA ASP A 53 1.75 13.90 13.97
C ASP A 53 1.89 12.39 13.71
N ALA A 54 2.48 11.66 14.66
CA ALA A 54 2.70 10.21 14.56
C ALA A 54 1.41 9.39 14.44
N ASN A 55 0.24 9.96 14.78
CA ASN A 55 -1.07 9.30 14.73
C ASN A 55 -1.90 9.77 13.53
N THR A 56 -1.38 10.64 12.69
CA THR A 56 -2.10 11.14 11.52
C THR A 56 -2.28 10.02 10.50
N LEU A 57 -3.52 9.78 10.10
CA LEU A 57 -3.85 8.79 9.08
C LEU A 57 -3.83 9.41 7.70
N PHE A 58 -3.19 8.72 6.77
CA PHE A 58 -3.14 9.07 5.36
C PHE A 58 -3.95 8.07 4.53
N THR A 59 -4.66 8.56 3.52
CA THR A 59 -5.34 7.70 2.54
C THR A 59 -4.31 7.09 1.61
N VAL A 60 -4.14 5.77 1.67
CA VAL A 60 -3.05 5.06 0.96
C VAL A 60 -3.46 4.51 -0.41
N TRP A 61 -4.71 4.70 -0.83
CA TRP A 61 -5.21 4.31 -2.16
C TRP A 61 -4.75 2.90 -2.59
N SER A 62 -4.09 2.81 -3.75
CA SER A 62 -3.66 1.53 -4.34
C SER A 62 -2.58 0.77 -3.56
N MET A 63 -1.93 1.36 -2.56
CA MET A 63 -1.09 0.62 -1.63
C MET A 63 -1.88 -0.47 -0.88
N SER A 64 -3.19 -0.29 -0.73
CA SER A 64 -4.11 -1.31 -0.20
C SER A 64 -4.06 -2.63 -0.97
N LYS A 65 -3.65 -2.63 -2.25
CA LYS A 65 -3.45 -3.86 -3.02
C LYS A 65 -2.35 -4.75 -2.42
N GLY A 66 -1.28 -4.13 -1.94
CA GLY A 66 -0.20 -4.85 -1.23
C GLY A 66 -0.70 -5.51 0.05
N VAL A 67 -1.54 -4.81 0.82
CA VAL A 67 -2.18 -5.37 2.02
C VAL A 67 -3.09 -6.55 1.65
N THR A 68 -3.93 -6.39 0.62
CA THR A 68 -4.79 -7.47 0.11
C THR A 68 -3.96 -8.68 -0.36
N ALA A 69 -2.88 -8.44 -1.11
CA ALA A 69 -1.98 -9.50 -1.54
C ALA A 69 -1.37 -10.25 -0.34
N THR A 70 -0.96 -9.53 0.70
CA THR A 70 -0.43 -10.13 1.93
C THR A 70 -1.46 -11.04 2.60
N VAL A 71 -2.74 -10.64 2.66
CA VAL A 71 -3.81 -11.51 3.18
C VAL A 71 -3.93 -12.79 2.35
N VAL A 72 -3.91 -12.68 1.02
CA VAL A 72 -3.95 -13.84 0.11
C VAL A 72 -2.74 -14.74 0.33
N HIS A 73 -1.53 -14.19 0.46
CA HIS A 73 -0.32 -14.97 0.76
C HIS A 73 -0.45 -15.74 2.08
N ARG A 74 -1.04 -15.14 3.11
CA ARG A 74 -1.32 -15.80 4.39
C ARG A 74 -2.31 -16.95 4.26
N LEU A 75 -3.32 -16.81 3.39
CA LEU A 75 -4.27 -17.90 3.12
C LEU A 75 -3.60 -19.05 2.36
N VAL A 76 -2.71 -18.75 1.41
CA VAL A 76 -1.93 -19.78 0.70
C VAL A 76 -0.99 -20.50 1.67
N GLU A 77 -0.28 -19.77 2.52
CA GLU A 77 0.62 -20.33 3.55
C GLU A 77 -0.11 -21.29 4.50
N ARG A 78 -1.38 -21.02 4.79
CA ARG A 78 -2.25 -21.90 5.61
C ARG A 78 -2.89 -23.04 4.83
N GLY A 79 -2.61 -23.19 3.52
CA GLY A 79 -3.20 -24.22 2.67
C GLY A 79 -4.69 -24.03 2.36
N ILE A 80 -5.26 -22.85 2.62
CA ILE A 80 -6.66 -22.53 2.34
C ILE A 80 -6.86 -22.21 0.86
N LEU A 81 -5.89 -21.54 0.23
CA LEU A 81 -5.84 -21.17 -1.18
C LEU A 81 -4.59 -21.75 -1.85
N ALA A 82 -4.63 -21.89 -3.17
CA ALA A 82 -3.44 -22.10 -3.99
C ALA A 82 -3.34 -20.99 -5.06
N TYR A 83 -2.10 -20.57 -5.39
CA TYR A 83 -1.89 -19.51 -6.39
C TYR A 83 -2.44 -19.89 -7.77
N ASP A 84 -2.33 -21.16 -8.14
CA ASP A 84 -2.69 -21.63 -9.47
C ASP A 84 -4.11 -22.19 -9.55
N GLU A 85 -4.89 -22.02 -8.48
CA GLU A 85 -6.29 -22.43 -8.46
C GLU A 85 -7.17 -21.34 -9.07
N PRO A 86 -8.23 -21.72 -9.84
CA PRO A 86 -9.15 -20.76 -10.44
C PRO A 86 -9.92 -19.95 -9.40
N LEU A 87 -10.03 -18.63 -9.60
CA LEU A 87 -10.87 -17.75 -8.77
C LEU A 87 -12.34 -18.21 -8.76
N ALA A 88 -12.82 -18.79 -9.86
CA ALA A 88 -14.18 -19.29 -9.98
C ALA A 88 -14.52 -20.39 -8.97
N ARG A 89 -13.53 -21.06 -8.36
CA ARG A 89 -13.73 -22.00 -7.27
C ARG A 89 -14.34 -21.34 -6.04
N TRP A 90 -13.92 -20.13 -5.74
CA TRP A 90 -14.33 -19.36 -4.57
C TRP A 90 -15.43 -18.35 -4.89
N TRP A 91 -15.45 -17.90 -6.13
CA TRP A 91 -16.42 -16.97 -6.66
C TRP A 91 -16.96 -17.45 -8.02
N PRO A 92 -17.95 -18.40 -8.02
CA PRO A 92 -18.45 -19.04 -9.25
C PRO A 92 -18.92 -18.05 -10.32
N ALA A 93 -19.57 -16.96 -9.93
CA ALA A 93 -20.05 -15.93 -10.86
C ALA A 93 -18.90 -15.23 -11.63
N PHE A 94 -17.70 -15.18 -11.06
CA PHE A 94 -16.52 -14.65 -11.74
C PHE A 94 -16.15 -15.46 -12.99
N GLY A 95 -16.42 -16.76 -12.99
CA GLY A 95 -16.12 -17.67 -14.10
C GLY A 95 -16.91 -17.43 -15.38
N ALA A 96 -17.94 -16.57 -15.35
CA ALA A 96 -18.74 -16.25 -16.53
C ALA A 96 -17.89 -15.60 -17.64
N HIS A 97 -18.39 -15.66 -18.89
CA HIS A 97 -17.77 -15.03 -20.06
C HIS A 97 -16.30 -15.46 -20.30
N GLY A 98 -16.02 -16.75 -20.14
CA GLY A 98 -14.70 -17.34 -20.43
C GLY A 98 -13.63 -17.12 -19.37
N LYS A 99 -13.99 -16.60 -18.18
CA LYS A 99 -13.03 -16.31 -17.09
C LYS A 99 -12.76 -17.49 -16.14
N GLY A 100 -13.33 -18.67 -16.42
CA GLY A 100 -13.23 -19.82 -15.52
C GLY A 100 -11.81 -20.29 -15.18
N ASN A 101 -10.84 -20.03 -16.05
CA ASN A 101 -9.43 -20.42 -15.86
C ASN A 101 -8.53 -19.31 -15.31
N ILE A 102 -9.08 -18.15 -14.95
CA ILE A 102 -8.30 -17.07 -14.32
C ILE A 102 -7.99 -17.49 -12.89
N THR A 103 -6.68 -17.58 -12.59
CA THR A 103 -6.19 -18.04 -11.28
C THR A 103 -5.98 -16.88 -10.31
N VAL A 104 -5.81 -17.23 -9.02
CA VAL A 104 -5.38 -16.28 -7.98
C VAL A 104 -4.08 -15.57 -8.40
N ARG A 105 -3.11 -16.29 -8.97
CA ARG A 105 -1.85 -15.74 -9.50
C ARG A 105 -2.09 -14.70 -10.58
N HIS A 106 -2.98 -14.96 -11.53
CA HIS A 106 -3.30 -14.01 -12.60
C HIS A 106 -3.85 -12.70 -12.05
N ALA A 107 -4.73 -12.78 -11.04
CA ALA A 107 -5.29 -11.58 -10.40
C ALA A 107 -4.22 -10.77 -9.65
N LEU A 108 -3.42 -11.42 -8.81
CA LEU A 108 -2.38 -10.77 -8.01
C LEU A 108 -1.27 -10.13 -8.86
N SER A 109 -1.04 -10.62 -10.08
CA SER A 109 -0.02 -10.12 -10.98
C SER A 109 -0.56 -9.23 -12.12
N HIS A 110 -1.82 -8.79 -12.04
CA HIS A 110 -2.49 -7.99 -13.07
C HIS A 110 -2.53 -8.63 -14.47
N ARG A 111 -2.58 -9.98 -14.53
CA ARG A 111 -2.58 -10.76 -15.78
C ARG A 111 -3.93 -11.38 -16.11
N ALA A 112 -4.99 -10.97 -15.45
CA ALA A 112 -6.34 -11.47 -15.67
C ALA A 112 -7.00 -10.93 -16.97
N GLY A 113 -6.40 -9.96 -17.66
CA GLY A 113 -6.90 -9.39 -18.94
C GLY A 113 -8.11 -8.47 -18.78
N MET A 114 -8.46 -8.08 -17.55
CA MET A 114 -9.57 -7.15 -17.29
C MET A 114 -9.04 -5.71 -17.30
N LYS A 115 -9.42 -4.95 -18.33
CA LYS A 115 -8.97 -3.56 -18.50
C LYS A 115 -9.92 -2.55 -17.87
N ASP A 116 -11.21 -2.83 -17.92
CA ASP A 116 -12.26 -1.91 -17.46
C ASP A 116 -13.30 -2.65 -16.65
N PHE A 117 -13.70 -2.07 -15.51
CA PHE A 117 -14.95 -2.38 -14.85
C PHE A 117 -16.01 -1.40 -15.37
N LYS A 118 -16.94 -1.92 -16.16
CA LYS A 118 -18.18 -1.20 -16.49
C LYS A 118 -19.29 -1.64 -15.57
#